data_979ef101c328d483b74b0c698942166a
#
_entry.id   979ef101c328d483b74b0c698942166a
#
_cell.length_a   1.000
_cell.length_b   1.000
_cell.length_c   1.000
_cell.angle_alpha   90.00
_cell.angle_beta   90.00
_cell.angle_gamma   90.00
#
_symmetry.space_group_name_H-M   'P 1'
#
loop_
_entity.id
_entity.type
_entity.pdbx_description
1 polymer ?
#
loop_
_entity_poly.entity_id
_entity_poly.type
_entity_poly.pdbx_seq_one_letter_code
_entity_poly.pdbx_strand_id
1 'polypeptide(L)'
;MHPNINTKPRGKFFAALSASAVLALGVGACGGDDDSTSSESGESGSVSGDISVVAYSTPQDVYEEGLGPDFQSGDGSEVELAYSFGSSGDQSRAVEAGAPADVIHLALEPDMTRVVDVGAVAEDWADQQPAVGPQTSVVAFTVRGGNPKDITEWEDLIRDDVQVVTPNPFTSGGAKWGIMAAYGQALNTGATEEEALDFVAKMLANAPVQDASASDALETFVGGEGDVLISYENEAIRAQDAGEDVEYIVPDDTIQIDTVAAVSAESQNPEAAQTFLDYLYTPEAQQIWAEAGYRPVDEEVLKENEDKFPVPPGLFTIEDLGGWETVATEFFDSENGSIAAIESDLGQPTG
;
A
#
# COMPACT_ATOMS: atom_id res chain seq x y z
N MET A 1 23.13 41.43 30.15
CA MET A 1 22.41 41.50 31.44
C MET A 1 21.59 40.23 31.56
N HIS A 2 22.12 39.20 32.20
CA HIS A 2 21.41 38.13 32.92
C HIS A 2 21.02 38.68 34.31
N PRO A 3 20.17 38.01 35.09
CA PRO A 3 19.69 36.65 35.12
C PRO A 3 18.20 36.54 35.51
N ASN A 4 17.53 35.39 35.49
CA ASN A 4 17.29 34.61 36.70
C ASN A 4 16.57 33.27 36.50
N ILE A 5 17.17 32.33 37.15
CA ILE A 5 16.80 30.95 37.38
C ILE A 5 15.69 30.90 38.43
N ASN A 6 14.70 30.00 38.30
CA ASN A 6 14.08 29.45 39.49
C ASN A 6 13.62 27.99 39.34
N THR A 7 13.93 27.26 40.35
CA THR A 7 14.04 25.84 40.58
C THR A 7 12.74 25.18 41.04
N LYS A 8 12.71 23.85 40.84
CA LYS A 8 11.76 22.80 41.29
C LYS A 8 11.29 22.91 42.75
N PRO A 9 10.21 22.10 43.09
CA PRO A 9 10.59 20.91 43.86
C PRO A 9 9.89 19.58 43.50
N ARG A 10 10.61 18.52 43.85
CA ARG A 10 10.24 17.10 43.91
C ARG A 10 9.25 16.82 45.06
N GLY A 11 8.32 15.89 44.86
CA GLY A 11 7.53 15.26 45.94
C GLY A 11 7.48 13.73 45.72
N LYS A 12 7.77 13.01 46.79
CA LYS A 12 8.10 11.58 46.90
C LYS A 12 6.87 10.70 47.17
N PHE A 13 6.97 9.46 46.66
CA PHE A 13 6.57 8.15 47.26
C PHE A 13 5.30 8.05 48.12
N PHE A 14 4.43 7.07 47.80
CA PHE A 14 4.03 6.02 48.76
C PHE A 14 3.62 4.73 48.08
N ALA A 15 4.25 3.64 48.46
CA ALA A 15 3.88 2.27 48.18
C ALA A 15 2.90 1.76 49.23
N ALA A 16 1.94 0.91 48.84
CA ALA A 16 1.24 0.05 49.77
C ALA A 16 0.90 -1.29 49.11
N LEU A 17 1.56 -2.34 49.58
CA LEU A 17 1.18 -3.72 49.40
C LEU A 17 -0.09 -4.03 50.21
N SER A 18 -0.97 -4.87 49.66
CA SER A 18 -1.81 -5.76 50.48
C SER A 18 -2.24 -6.99 49.67
N ALA A 19 -1.72 -8.12 50.06
CA ALA A 19 -2.15 -9.46 49.64
C ALA A 19 -3.33 -9.93 50.52
N SER A 20 -4.29 -10.62 49.93
CA SER A 20 -5.14 -11.57 50.66
C SER A 20 -5.70 -12.63 49.70
N ALA A 21 -5.27 -13.84 49.86
CA ALA A 21 -5.81 -15.07 49.28
C ALA A 21 -7.05 -15.53 50.04
N VAL A 22 -8.07 -16.02 49.35
CA VAL A 22 -9.05 -16.95 49.95
C VAL A 22 -9.38 -18.04 48.92
N LEU A 23 -9.04 -19.26 49.30
CA LEU A 23 -9.44 -20.54 48.70
C LEU A 23 -10.88 -20.85 49.09
N ALA A 24 -11.71 -21.33 48.17
CA ALA A 24 -12.88 -22.14 48.51
C ALA A 24 -13.12 -23.19 47.42
N LEU A 25 -12.89 -24.44 47.82
CA LEU A 25 -13.25 -25.67 47.09
C LEU A 25 -14.75 -25.96 47.28
N GLY A 26 -15.43 -26.30 46.20
CA GLY A 26 -16.78 -26.84 46.22
C GLY A 26 -16.96 -27.91 45.15
N VAL A 27 -16.93 -29.18 45.56
CA VAL A 27 -17.24 -30.35 44.76
C VAL A 27 -18.74 -30.61 44.81
N GLY A 28 -19.36 -30.86 43.66
CA GLY A 28 -20.73 -31.35 43.57
C GLY A 28 -20.98 -32.05 42.24
N ALA A 29 -21.09 -33.38 42.26
CA ALA A 29 -21.41 -34.25 41.13
C ALA A 29 -22.91 -34.51 41.06
N CYS A 30 -23.39 -34.82 39.87
CA CYS A 30 -24.37 -35.79 39.38
C CYS A 30 -25.38 -35.23 38.38
N GLY A 31 -25.30 -35.63 37.14
CA GLY A 31 -26.17 -36.64 36.53
C GLY A 31 -27.48 -36.11 35.97
N GLY A 32 -27.65 -36.21 34.62
CA GLY A 32 -28.93 -36.10 33.93
C GLY A 32 -28.73 -35.94 32.44
N ASP A 33 -28.95 -37.03 31.68
CA ASP A 33 -29.19 -37.01 30.22
C ASP A 33 -30.38 -36.16 29.90
N ASP A 34 -30.24 -35.25 28.95
CA ASP A 34 -31.30 -34.84 28.06
C ASP A 34 -30.77 -34.35 26.70
N ASP A 35 -31.18 -35.04 25.68
CA ASP A 35 -30.89 -34.84 24.30
C ASP A 35 -31.57 -33.50 23.83
N SER A 36 -30.77 -32.50 23.60
CA SER A 36 -31.18 -31.27 22.95
C SER A 36 -30.18 -30.92 21.86
N THR A 37 -30.57 -31.17 20.63
CA THR A 37 -29.95 -30.58 19.44
C THR A 37 -29.88 -29.05 19.58
N SER A 38 -28.73 -28.56 20.04
CA SER A 38 -28.39 -27.16 19.91
C SER A 38 -27.83 -26.94 18.51
N SER A 39 -28.63 -26.23 17.69
CA SER A 39 -28.11 -25.52 16.54
C SER A 39 -26.95 -24.62 17.03
N GLU A 40 -25.73 -24.93 16.60
CA GLU A 40 -24.61 -24.01 16.69
C GLU A 40 -24.93 -22.77 15.86
N SER A 41 -25.46 -21.75 16.52
CA SER A 41 -25.24 -20.39 16.08
C SER A 41 -23.77 -20.11 16.40
N GLY A 42 -22.92 -20.01 15.38
CA GLY A 42 -21.56 -19.57 15.56
C GLY A 42 -21.55 -18.20 16.26
N GLU A 43 -21.21 -18.18 17.53
CA GLU A 43 -20.70 -16.96 18.14
C GLU A 43 -19.37 -16.68 17.43
N SER A 44 -19.34 -15.63 16.61
CA SER A 44 -18.12 -14.98 16.19
C SER A 44 -17.42 -14.53 17.48
N GLY A 45 -16.46 -15.30 17.94
CA GLY A 45 -15.64 -14.93 19.09
C GLY A 45 -14.75 -13.75 18.66
N SER A 46 -14.78 -12.62 19.40
CA SER A 46 -13.83 -11.54 19.18
C SER A 46 -12.41 -12.10 19.31
N VAL A 47 -11.56 -11.82 18.32
CA VAL A 47 -10.13 -12.13 18.39
C VAL A 47 -9.43 -11.09 19.26
N SER A 48 -8.29 -11.44 19.84
CA SER A 48 -7.52 -10.54 20.71
C SER A 48 -6.02 -10.68 20.45
N GLY A 49 -5.28 -9.65 20.76
CA GLY A 49 -3.83 -9.60 20.64
C GLY A 49 -3.34 -8.32 20.00
N ASP A 50 -2.03 -8.12 20.01
CA ASP A 50 -1.40 -6.98 19.35
C ASP A 50 -0.89 -7.44 18.00
N ILE A 51 -1.22 -6.75 16.92
CA ILE A 51 -0.70 -7.04 15.58
C ILE A 51 0.00 -5.81 14.99
N SER A 52 1.11 -6.08 14.32
CA SER A 52 1.90 -5.10 13.58
C SER A 52 1.59 -5.21 12.10
N VAL A 53 1.06 -4.14 11.52
CA VAL A 53 0.81 -4.02 10.08
C VAL A 53 1.96 -3.27 9.44
N VAL A 54 2.69 -3.93 8.54
CA VAL A 54 3.75 -3.34 7.74
C VAL A 54 3.21 -3.11 6.34
N ALA A 55 3.11 -1.83 5.92
CA ALA A 55 2.49 -1.51 4.65
C ALA A 55 3.26 -0.45 3.86
N TYR A 56 3.03 -0.43 2.54
CA TYR A 56 3.53 0.66 1.70
C TYR A 56 2.85 1.99 2.07
N SER A 57 3.38 3.13 1.58
CA SER A 57 3.06 4.44 2.15
C SER A 57 1.65 4.95 1.86
N THR A 58 1.10 4.68 0.66
CA THR A 58 -0.11 5.37 0.21
C THR A 58 -1.38 5.08 1.02
N PRO A 59 -1.62 3.87 1.60
CA PRO A 59 -2.83 3.59 2.36
C PRO A 59 -2.76 4.00 3.84
N GLN A 60 -1.75 4.73 4.29
CA GLN A 60 -1.57 5.09 5.70
C GLN A 60 -2.84 5.67 6.31
N ASP A 61 -3.35 6.78 5.74
CA ASP A 61 -4.52 7.49 6.29
C ASP A 61 -5.76 6.56 6.33
N VAL A 62 -5.91 5.68 5.31
CA VAL A 62 -7.04 4.75 5.24
C VAL A 62 -6.97 3.70 6.35
N TYR A 63 -5.77 3.19 6.65
CA TYR A 63 -5.58 2.28 7.77
C TYR A 63 -5.80 2.95 9.12
N GLU A 64 -5.21 4.14 9.32
CA GLU A 64 -5.22 4.82 10.63
C GLU A 64 -6.57 5.46 10.95
N GLU A 65 -7.28 5.99 9.95
CA GLU A 65 -8.50 6.78 10.15
C GLU A 65 -9.79 6.02 9.77
N GLY A 66 -9.70 4.99 8.93
CA GLY A 66 -10.84 4.22 8.42
C GLY A 66 -10.83 2.76 8.88
N LEU A 67 -10.04 1.93 8.21
CA LEU A 67 -10.05 0.48 8.37
C LEU A 67 -9.75 0.00 9.79
N GLY A 68 -8.71 0.55 10.43
CA GLY A 68 -8.34 0.16 11.79
C GLY A 68 -9.43 0.47 12.80
N PRO A 69 -9.94 1.71 12.87
CA PRO A 69 -11.06 2.05 13.74
C PRO A 69 -12.34 1.25 13.46
N ASP A 70 -12.67 0.97 12.20
CA ASP A 70 -13.84 0.16 11.85
C ASP A 70 -13.67 -1.29 12.31
N PHE A 71 -12.55 -1.93 12.00
CA PHE A 71 -12.22 -3.27 12.49
C PHE A 71 -12.30 -3.38 14.01
N GLN A 72 -11.73 -2.41 14.74
CA GLN A 72 -11.77 -2.36 16.21
C GLN A 72 -13.16 -2.06 16.77
N SER A 73 -14.10 -1.56 15.97
CA SER A 73 -15.50 -1.41 16.37
C SER A 73 -16.31 -2.70 16.29
N GLY A 74 -15.77 -3.72 15.61
CA GLY A 74 -16.36 -5.04 15.36
C GLY A 74 -15.53 -6.19 15.92
N ASP A 75 -15.13 -7.11 15.04
CA ASP A 75 -14.46 -8.38 15.38
C ASP A 75 -13.08 -8.18 16.03
N GLY A 76 -12.42 -7.06 15.76
CA GLY A 76 -11.12 -6.68 16.32
C GLY A 76 -11.18 -5.83 17.60
N SER A 77 -12.30 -5.82 18.33
CA SER A 77 -12.49 -4.93 19.50
C SER A 77 -11.49 -5.14 20.66
N GLU A 78 -10.80 -6.28 20.68
CA GLU A 78 -9.74 -6.62 21.63
C GLU A 78 -8.35 -6.72 20.96
N VAL A 79 -8.21 -6.21 19.72
CA VAL A 79 -6.95 -6.18 18.96
C VAL A 79 -6.36 -4.76 19.02
N GLU A 80 -5.07 -4.68 19.40
CA GLU A 80 -4.31 -3.43 19.24
C GLU A 80 -3.54 -3.47 17.92
N LEU A 81 -3.69 -2.40 17.11
CA LEU A 81 -3.05 -2.25 15.81
C LEU A 81 -1.85 -1.30 15.93
N ALA A 82 -0.68 -1.79 15.52
CA ALA A 82 0.51 -0.97 15.34
C ALA A 82 0.88 -0.92 13.84
N TYR A 83 1.26 0.23 13.34
CA TYR A 83 1.52 0.42 11.93
C TYR A 83 2.97 0.83 11.65
N SER A 84 3.50 0.35 10.53
CA SER A 84 4.75 0.81 9.93
C SER A 84 4.51 1.08 8.44
N PHE A 85 4.61 2.34 8.05
CA PHE A 85 4.43 2.77 6.66
C PHE A 85 5.73 3.31 6.07
N GLY A 86 5.94 3.08 4.79
CA GLY A 86 7.10 3.57 4.07
C GLY A 86 7.11 3.14 2.61
N SER A 87 8.20 3.35 1.88
CA SER A 87 8.28 2.82 0.53
C SER A 87 8.21 1.30 0.53
N SER A 88 7.51 0.71 -0.44
CA SER A 88 7.24 -0.74 -0.49
C SER A 88 8.53 -1.57 -0.43
N GLY A 89 9.55 -1.16 -1.21
CA GLY A 89 10.84 -1.83 -1.21
C GLY A 89 11.59 -1.71 0.12
N ASP A 90 11.49 -0.57 0.84
CA ASP A 90 12.12 -0.42 2.16
C ASP A 90 11.39 -1.26 3.21
N GLN A 91 10.06 -1.31 3.18
CA GLN A 91 9.28 -2.14 4.08
C GLN A 91 9.59 -3.62 3.87
N SER A 92 9.65 -4.08 2.63
CA SER A 92 10.02 -5.46 2.34
C SER A 92 11.44 -5.80 2.79
N ARG A 93 12.41 -4.91 2.60
CA ARG A 93 13.79 -5.07 3.13
C ARG A 93 13.83 -5.06 4.66
N ALA A 94 13.00 -4.26 5.30
CA ALA A 94 12.92 -4.25 6.77
C ALA A 94 12.40 -5.59 7.32
N VAL A 95 11.37 -6.17 6.70
CA VAL A 95 10.85 -7.50 7.05
C VAL A 95 11.90 -8.58 6.77
N GLU A 96 12.57 -8.55 5.61
CA GLU A 96 13.70 -9.43 5.29
C GLU A 96 14.80 -9.38 6.35
N ALA A 97 15.07 -8.19 6.91
CA ALA A 97 16.04 -7.98 7.98
C ALA A 97 15.52 -8.35 9.39
N GLY A 98 14.30 -8.86 9.51
CA GLY A 98 13.69 -9.33 10.76
C GLY A 98 12.89 -8.27 11.51
N ALA A 99 12.41 -7.22 10.86
CA ALA A 99 11.45 -6.30 11.48
C ALA A 99 10.14 -7.05 11.80
N PRO A 100 9.55 -6.86 12.99
CA PRO A 100 8.30 -7.51 13.35
C PRO A 100 7.17 -7.12 12.40
N ALA A 101 6.44 -8.10 11.89
CA ALA A 101 5.25 -7.91 11.08
C ALA A 101 4.29 -9.08 11.31
N ASP A 102 3.02 -8.79 11.47
CA ASP A 102 1.94 -9.79 11.55
C ASP A 102 1.13 -9.79 10.25
N VAL A 103 0.84 -8.61 9.70
CA VAL A 103 0.24 -8.41 8.38
C VAL A 103 1.17 -7.56 7.52
N ILE A 104 1.41 -7.99 6.30
CA ILE A 104 2.31 -7.34 5.35
C ILE A 104 1.50 -6.97 4.11
N HIS A 105 1.50 -5.67 3.74
CA HIS A 105 0.79 -5.16 2.58
C HIS A 105 1.72 -4.30 1.72
N LEU A 106 2.12 -4.81 0.58
CA LEU A 106 3.13 -4.21 -0.30
C LEU A 106 2.53 -3.79 -1.63
N ALA A 107 3.22 -2.89 -2.34
CA ALA A 107 2.73 -2.31 -3.57
C ALA A 107 2.80 -3.27 -4.77
N LEU A 108 3.61 -4.33 -4.70
CA LEU A 108 3.82 -5.25 -5.83
C LEU A 108 4.44 -6.59 -5.39
N GLU A 109 4.23 -7.61 -6.21
CA GLU A 109 4.64 -8.99 -5.96
C GLU A 109 6.16 -9.18 -5.74
N PRO A 110 7.11 -8.57 -6.49
CA PRO A 110 8.54 -8.73 -6.22
C PRO A 110 8.98 -8.33 -4.81
N ASP A 111 8.30 -7.36 -4.20
CA ASP A 111 8.57 -6.99 -2.82
C ASP A 111 8.05 -8.05 -1.83
N MET A 112 6.94 -8.73 -2.17
CA MET A 112 6.44 -9.89 -1.40
C MET A 112 7.32 -11.12 -1.61
N THR A 113 7.79 -11.38 -2.84
CA THR A 113 8.72 -12.47 -3.14
C THR A 113 9.97 -12.42 -2.25
N ARG A 114 10.55 -11.22 -2.04
CA ARG A 114 11.68 -11.04 -1.11
C ARG A 114 11.36 -11.51 0.31
N VAL A 115 10.15 -11.25 0.78
CA VAL A 115 9.69 -11.65 2.13
C VAL A 115 9.40 -13.16 2.20
N VAL A 116 8.90 -13.73 1.11
CA VAL A 116 8.71 -15.18 0.95
C VAL A 116 10.06 -15.91 0.94
N ASP A 117 11.06 -15.40 0.23
CA ASP A 117 12.39 -16.01 0.09
C ASP A 117 13.11 -16.21 1.44
N VAL A 118 12.83 -15.37 2.43
CA VAL A 118 13.36 -15.53 3.79
C VAL A 118 12.44 -16.31 4.71
N GLY A 119 11.28 -16.77 4.22
CA GLY A 119 10.32 -17.58 4.97
C GLY A 119 9.45 -16.78 5.94
N ALA A 120 9.46 -15.44 5.88
CA ALA A 120 8.60 -14.61 6.71
C ALA A 120 7.13 -14.60 6.22
N VAL A 121 6.88 -15.06 5.00
CA VAL A 121 5.55 -15.33 4.43
C VAL A 121 5.57 -16.71 3.77
N ALA A 122 4.46 -17.44 3.80
CA ALA A 122 4.33 -18.76 3.20
C ALA A 122 4.38 -18.69 1.67
N GLU A 123 4.92 -19.73 1.00
CA GLU A 123 5.02 -19.78 -0.47
C GLU A 123 3.65 -19.76 -1.17
N ASP A 124 2.61 -20.26 -0.51
CA ASP A 124 1.24 -20.35 -1.03
C ASP A 124 0.33 -19.18 -0.58
N TRP A 125 0.93 -18.08 -0.15
CA TRP A 125 0.21 -16.91 0.40
C TRP A 125 -0.87 -16.36 -0.54
N ALA A 126 -0.61 -16.35 -1.84
CA ALA A 126 -1.54 -15.82 -2.84
C ALA A 126 -2.79 -16.70 -3.01
N ASP A 127 -2.70 -18.00 -2.72
CA ASP A 127 -3.81 -18.96 -2.82
C ASP A 127 -4.78 -18.85 -1.61
N GLN A 128 -4.40 -18.12 -0.58
CA GLN A 128 -5.13 -18.02 0.68
C GLN A 128 -6.09 -16.82 0.73
N GLN A 129 -6.07 -15.96 -0.29
CA GLN A 129 -6.85 -14.73 -0.34
C GLN A 129 -7.84 -14.72 -1.52
N PRO A 130 -8.96 -13.96 -1.42
CA PRO A 130 -9.91 -13.80 -2.51
C PRO A 130 -9.30 -13.10 -3.75
N ALA A 131 -8.33 -12.22 -3.52
CA ALA A 131 -7.53 -11.52 -4.51
C ALA A 131 -6.12 -11.33 -3.96
N VAL A 132 -5.16 -11.06 -4.81
CA VAL A 132 -3.74 -10.92 -4.45
C VAL A 132 -3.52 -9.79 -3.42
N GLY A 133 -4.27 -8.69 -3.54
CA GLY A 133 -4.31 -7.61 -2.56
C GLY A 133 -5.74 -7.13 -2.28
N PRO A 134 -5.96 -6.40 -1.18
CA PRO A 134 -7.31 -6.00 -0.74
C PRO A 134 -7.92 -4.86 -1.57
N GLN A 135 -7.16 -4.23 -2.46
CA GLN A 135 -7.62 -3.19 -3.37
C GLN A 135 -6.70 -3.09 -4.59
N THR A 136 -7.21 -2.44 -5.63
CA THR A 136 -6.45 -2.11 -6.84
C THR A 136 -6.42 -0.59 -7.07
N SER A 137 -5.67 -0.15 -8.06
CA SER A 137 -5.64 1.22 -8.55
C SER A 137 -5.26 1.22 -10.03
N VAL A 138 -5.06 2.40 -10.60
CA VAL A 138 -4.44 2.57 -11.91
C VAL A 138 -3.38 3.66 -11.83
N VAL A 139 -2.44 3.68 -12.78
CA VAL A 139 -1.53 4.80 -12.91
C VAL A 139 -2.27 5.98 -13.51
N ALA A 140 -2.12 7.14 -12.88
CA ALA A 140 -2.73 8.39 -13.28
C ALA A 140 -1.72 9.55 -13.27
N PHE A 141 -2.06 10.63 -13.94
CA PHE A 141 -1.34 11.89 -13.89
C PHE A 141 -2.05 12.86 -12.95
N THR A 142 -1.37 13.31 -11.91
CA THR A 142 -1.82 14.45 -11.12
C THR A 142 -1.21 15.72 -11.70
N VAL A 143 -2.02 16.71 -12.04
CA VAL A 143 -1.60 17.97 -12.64
C VAL A 143 -2.04 19.15 -11.78
N ARG A 144 -1.43 20.31 -11.99
CA ARG A 144 -1.81 21.56 -11.31
C ARG A 144 -3.25 21.95 -11.65
N GLY A 145 -3.94 22.62 -10.73
CA GLY A 145 -5.30 23.12 -10.97
C GLY A 145 -5.42 23.94 -12.24
N GLY A 146 -6.43 23.62 -13.06
CA GLY A 146 -6.61 24.20 -14.39
C GLY A 146 -5.64 23.71 -15.47
N ASN A 147 -4.82 22.71 -15.19
CA ASN A 147 -3.88 22.05 -16.13
C ASN A 147 -3.13 23.02 -17.05
N PRO A 148 -2.30 23.92 -16.51
CA PRO A 148 -1.69 25.02 -17.27
C PRO A 148 -0.71 24.58 -18.38
N LYS A 149 -0.33 23.30 -18.38
CA LYS A 149 0.55 22.69 -19.39
C LYS A 149 -0.21 21.89 -20.44
N ASP A 150 -1.54 21.83 -20.35
CA ASP A 150 -2.39 21.01 -21.24
C ASP A 150 -1.87 19.55 -21.34
N ILE A 151 -1.55 18.94 -20.19
CA ILE A 151 -1.09 17.53 -20.11
C ILE A 151 -2.32 16.65 -20.14
N THR A 152 -2.44 15.76 -21.12
CA THR A 152 -3.61 14.88 -21.32
C THR A 152 -3.25 13.44 -21.65
N GLU A 153 -2.04 13.22 -22.18
CA GLU A 153 -1.58 11.92 -22.66
C GLU A 153 -0.09 11.70 -22.37
N TRP A 154 0.38 10.51 -22.56
CA TRP A 154 1.76 10.11 -22.22
C TRP A 154 2.81 10.92 -22.99
N GLU A 155 2.56 11.27 -24.25
CA GLU A 155 3.45 12.06 -25.09
C GLU A 155 3.73 13.46 -24.54
N ASP A 156 2.83 14.00 -23.73
CA ASP A 156 3.04 15.30 -23.07
C ASP A 156 4.17 15.23 -22.02
N LEU A 157 4.43 14.05 -21.44
CA LEU A 157 5.44 13.87 -20.39
C LEU A 157 6.88 13.94 -20.92
N ILE A 158 7.09 13.78 -22.23
CA ILE A 158 8.40 13.87 -22.87
C ILE A 158 8.68 15.23 -23.52
N ARG A 159 7.83 16.22 -23.30
CA ARG A 159 8.03 17.59 -23.79
C ARG A 159 9.13 18.28 -22.99
N ASP A 160 9.97 19.09 -23.67
CA ASP A 160 11.07 19.84 -23.05
C ASP A 160 10.61 20.88 -21.99
N ASP A 161 9.35 21.30 -22.05
CA ASP A 161 8.77 22.30 -21.15
C ASP A 161 7.96 21.70 -20.00
N VAL A 162 7.94 20.37 -19.84
CA VAL A 162 7.23 19.63 -18.78
C VAL A 162 8.23 19.02 -17.81
N GLN A 163 8.01 19.27 -16.53
CA GLN A 163 8.75 18.65 -15.45
C GLN A 163 7.88 17.59 -14.77
N VAL A 164 8.38 16.35 -14.79
CA VAL A 164 7.72 15.19 -14.18
C VAL A 164 8.19 15.03 -12.73
N VAL A 165 7.30 14.64 -11.84
CA VAL A 165 7.58 14.12 -10.51
C VAL A 165 7.20 12.64 -10.49
N THR A 166 8.09 11.81 -10.00
CA THR A 166 7.86 10.37 -9.81
C THR A 166 8.78 9.87 -8.71
N PRO A 167 8.44 8.86 -7.93
CA PRO A 167 9.39 8.30 -6.98
C PRO A 167 10.46 7.45 -7.68
N ASN A 168 11.51 7.08 -6.93
CA ASN A 168 12.59 6.24 -7.45
C ASN A 168 12.14 4.76 -7.52
N PRO A 169 12.35 4.06 -8.65
CA PRO A 169 11.89 2.68 -8.84
C PRO A 169 12.67 1.63 -8.02
N PHE A 170 13.81 1.99 -7.45
CA PHE A 170 14.60 1.08 -6.62
C PHE A 170 14.24 1.14 -5.13
N THR A 171 13.36 2.08 -4.75
CA THR A 171 12.75 2.16 -3.42
C THR A 171 11.24 1.99 -3.47
N SER A 172 10.58 2.60 -4.45
CA SER A 172 9.12 2.68 -4.56
C SER A 172 8.54 1.67 -5.56
N GLY A 173 7.63 0.82 -5.08
CA GLY A 173 6.82 -0.01 -5.98
C GLY A 173 5.92 0.82 -6.91
N GLY A 174 5.41 1.96 -6.43
CA GLY A 174 4.61 2.88 -7.25
C GLY A 174 5.36 3.41 -8.46
N ALA A 175 6.66 3.69 -8.33
CA ALA A 175 7.49 4.10 -9.45
C ALA A 175 7.63 3.00 -10.50
N LYS A 176 7.77 1.74 -10.08
CA LYS A 176 7.81 0.61 -11.02
C LYS A 176 6.51 0.50 -11.82
N TRP A 177 5.37 0.67 -11.17
CA TRP A 177 4.07 0.71 -11.85
C TRP A 177 3.99 1.87 -12.86
N GLY A 178 4.42 3.09 -12.49
CA GLY A 178 4.45 4.24 -13.39
C GLY A 178 5.33 4.03 -14.62
N ILE A 179 6.52 3.43 -14.43
CA ILE A 179 7.43 3.09 -15.53
C ILE A 179 6.83 2.02 -16.44
N MET A 180 6.23 0.96 -15.87
CA MET A 180 5.60 -0.09 -16.66
C MET A 180 4.35 0.40 -17.38
N ALA A 181 3.62 1.37 -16.81
CA ALA A 181 2.53 2.06 -17.50
C ALA A 181 3.04 2.82 -18.74
N ALA A 182 4.11 3.59 -18.58
CA ALA A 182 4.74 4.33 -19.69
C ALA A 182 5.30 3.41 -20.79
N TYR A 183 5.91 2.30 -20.39
CA TYR A 183 6.43 1.29 -21.33
C TYR A 183 5.29 0.58 -22.07
N GLY A 184 4.29 0.06 -21.31
CA GLY A 184 3.21 -0.72 -21.88
C GLY A 184 2.30 0.09 -22.81
N GLN A 185 1.99 1.36 -22.48
CA GLN A 185 1.22 2.21 -23.38
C GLN A 185 1.95 2.43 -24.72
N ALA A 186 3.29 2.61 -24.71
CA ALA A 186 4.05 2.76 -25.94
C ALA A 186 3.93 1.50 -26.80
N LEU A 187 4.01 0.30 -26.21
CA LEU A 187 3.80 -0.97 -26.95
C LEU A 187 2.37 -1.07 -27.49
N ASN A 188 1.34 -0.69 -26.71
CA ASN A 188 -0.06 -0.72 -27.12
C ASN A 188 -0.33 0.21 -28.31
N THR A 189 0.40 1.33 -28.38
CA THR A 189 0.32 2.27 -29.51
C THR A 189 1.18 1.86 -30.72
N GLY A 190 1.89 0.73 -30.62
CA GLY A 190 2.60 0.10 -31.75
C GLY A 190 4.10 0.36 -31.79
N ALA A 191 4.70 0.90 -30.73
CA ALA A 191 6.15 1.02 -30.60
C ALA A 191 6.82 -0.36 -30.48
N THR A 192 8.06 -0.45 -30.88
CA THR A 192 8.93 -1.58 -30.54
C THR A 192 9.42 -1.46 -29.09
N GLU A 193 9.93 -2.55 -28.51
CA GLU A 193 10.52 -2.53 -27.16
C GLU A 193 11.62 -1.47 -27.01
N GLU A 194 12.48 -1.29 -28.03
CA GLU A 194 13.53 -0.27 -28.04
C GLU A 194 12.94 1.14 -28.03
N GLU A 195 11.90 1.40 -28.82
CA GLU A 195 11.21 2.68 -28.85
C GLU A 195 10.44 2.96 -27.54
N ALA A 196 9.86 1.95 -26.92
CA ALA A 196 9.20 2.05 -25.63
C ALA A 196 10.20 2.36 -24.49
N LEU A 197 11.38 1.74 -24.49
CA LEU A 197 12.46 2.10 -23.55
C LEU A 197 13.00 3.51 -23.77
N ASP A 198 13.15 3.95 -25.03
CA ASP A 198 13.55 5.31 -25.37
C ASP A 198 12.52 6.34 -24.90
N PHE A 199 11.22 6.01 -24.98
CA PHE A 199 10.15 6.82 -24.41
C PHE A 199 10.29 6.96 -22.90
N VAL A 200 10.45 5.85 -22.17
CA VAL A 200 10.67 5.82 -20.71
C VAL A 200 11.91 6.64 -20.34
N ALA A 201 13.02 6.48 -21.07
CA ALA A 201 14.24 7.25 -20.82
C ALA A 201 14.03 8.76 -20.95
N LYS A 202 13.27 9.21 -21.97
CA LYS A 202 12.91 10.63 -22.14
C LYS A 202 12.02 11.15 -21.02
N MET A 203 11.02 10.36 -20.61
CA MET A 203 10.15 10.70 -19.49
C MET A 203 10.94 10.85 -18.19
N LEU A 204 11.81 9.90 -17.87
CA LEU A 204 12.68 9.95 -16.68
C LEU A 204 13.71 11.09 -16.74
N ALA A 205 14.18 11.47 -17.92
CA ALA A 205 15.03 12.65 -18.09
C ALA A 205 14.32 13.95 -17.70
N ASN A 206 12.97 14.00 -17.80
CA ASN A 206 12.14 15.11 -17.34
C ASN A 206 11.80 15.01 -15.83
N ALA A 207 12.27 13.97 -15.12
CA ALA A 207 12.06 13.75 -13.70
C ALA A 207 13.36 13.92 -12.88
N PRO A 208 13.85 15.14 -12.69
CA PRO A 208 15.15 15.39 -12.03
C PRO A 208 15.14 15.10 -10.54
N VAL A 209 13.97 15.05 -9.91
CA VAL A 209 13.76 14.70 -8.49
C VAL A 209 12.95 13.44 -8.42
N GLN A 210 13.48 12.44 -7.72
CA GLN A 210 12.83 11.16 -7.50
C GLN A 210 12.83 10.86 -5.99
N ASP A 211 11.64 10.95 -5.39
CA ASP A 211 11.45 10.73 -3.95
C ASP A 211 11.50 9.24 -3.60
N ALA A 212 11.61 8.93 -2.30
CA ALA A 212 11.72 7.54 -1.85
C ALA A 212 10.41 6.75 -1.98
N SER A 213 9.25 7.41 -1.86
CA SER A 213 7.93 6.79 -1.92
C SER A 213 6.94 7.59 -2.77
N ALA A 214 5.79 7.00 -3.10
CA ALA A 214 4.72 7.69 -3.82
C ALA A 214 4.12 8.82 -2.99
N SER A 215 3.97 8.65 -1.67
CA SER A 215 3.47 9.70 -0.78
C SER A 215 4.44 10.88 -0.68
N ASP A 216 5.76 10.62 -0.58
CA ASP A 216 6.77 11.68 -0.59
C ASP A 216 6.75 12.46 -1.93
N ALA A 217 6.58 11.75 -3.05
CA ALA A 217 6.46 12.39 -4.38
C ALA A 217 5.20 13.26 -4.48
N LEU A 218 4.08 12.85 -3.88
CA LEU A 218 2.89 13.68 -3.79
C LEU A 218 3.14 14.92 -2.94
N GLU A 219 3.81 14.80 -1.79
CA GLU A 219 4.16 15.95 -0.95
C GLU A 219 5.08 16.92 -1.72
N THR A 220 6.09 16.42 -2.44
CA THR A 220 6.97 17.22 -3.31
C THR A 220 6.16 17.95 -4.38
N PHE A 221 5.24 17.25 -5.04
CA PHE A 221 4.36 17.85 -6.05
C PHE A 221 3.46 18.92 -5.42
N VAL A 222 2.69 18.63 -4.37
CA VAL A 222 1.84 19.59 -3.68
C VAL A 222 2.63 20.78 -3.15
N GLY A 223 3.88 20.56 -2.73
CA GLY A 223 4.84 21.60 -2.33
C GLY A 223 5.25 22.57 -3.44
N GLY A 224 4.89 22.30 -4.69
CA GLY A 224 5.05 23.20 -5.82
C GLY A 224 6.11 22.77 -6.85
N GLU A 225 6.73 21.61 -6.69
CA GLU A 225 7.72 21.10 -7.65
C GLU A 225 7.01 20.34 -8.79
N GLY A 226 7.51 20.49 -10.01
CA GLY A 226 7.03 19.81 -11.20
C GLY A 226 5.69 20.31 -11.75
N ASP A 227 5.35 19.85 -12.92
CA ASP A 227 4.12 20.17 -13.67
C ASP A 227 3.10 19.01 -13.61
N VAL A 228 3.61 17.78 -13.49
CA VAL A 228 2.85 16.54 -13.44
C VAL A 228 3.50 15.54 -12.49
N LEU A 229 2.69 14.86 -11.70
CA LEU A 229 3.08 13.70 -10.91
C LEU A 229 2.51 12.43 -11.54
N ILE A 230 3.36 11.43 -11.78
CA ILE A 230 2.93 10.08 -12.15
C ILE A 230 2.80 9.27 -10.87
N SER A 231 1.58 8.86 -10.53
CA SER A 231 1.31 8.11 -9.31
C SER A 231 0.03 7.27 -9.43
N TYR A 232 -0.46 6.80 -8.32
CA TYR A 232 -1.73 6.11 -8.21
C TYR A 232 -2.91 7.08 -8.35
N GLU A 233 -4.03 6.62 -8.92
CA GLU A 233 -5.28 7.38 -8.98
C GLU A 233 -5.74 7.84 -7.58
N ASN A 234 -5.66 6.95 -6.58
CA ASN A 234 -6.04 7.28 -5.20
C ASN A 234 -5.20 8.40 -4.55
N GLU A 235 -3.93 8.57 -4.93
CA GLU A 235 -3.11 9.68 -4.43
C GLU A 235 -3.64 11.03 -4.92
N ALA A 236 -4.07 11.11 -6.17
CA ALA A 236 -4.66 12.31 -6.72
C ALA A 236 -6.02 12.63 -6.09
N ILE A 237 -6.85 11.61 -5.88
CA ILE A 237 -8.14 11.75 -5.19
C ILE A 237 -7.91 12.24 -3.75
N ARG A 238 -6.96 11.66 -3.02
CA ARG A 238 -6.58 12.06 -1.66
C ARG A 238 -6.14 13.53 -1.61
N ALA A 239 -5.34 13.98 -2.56
CA ALA A 239 -4.91 15.38 -2.63
C ALA A 239 -6.10 16.33 -2.85
N GLN A 240 -7.04 15.97 -3.73
CA GLN A 240 -8.26 16.76 -3.95
C GLN A 240 -9.15 16.81 -2.69
N ASP A 241 -9.32 15.70 -1.99
CA ASP A 241 -10.11 15.62 -0.76
C ASP A 241 -9.47 16.43 0.37
N ALA A 242 -8.13 16.53 0.40
CA ALA A 242 -7.39 17.41 1.29
C ALA A 242 -7.52 18.90 0.92
N GLY A 243 -8.11 19.22 -0.24
CA GLY A 243 -8.35 20.60 -0.71
C GLY A 243 -7.18 21.19 -1.48
N GLU A 244 -6.24 20.38 -1.96
CA GLU A 244 -5.16 20.82 -2.81
C GLU A 244 -5.68 21.23 -4.21
N ASP A 245 -5.04 22.22 -4.81
CA ASP A 245 -5.41 22.74 -6.15
C ASP A 245 -4.77 21.88 -7.24
N VAL A 246 -5.30 20.67 -7.39
CA VAL A 246 -4.86 19.67 -8.36
C VAL A 246 -6.03 19.07 -9.13
N GLU A 247 -5.75 18.62 -10.34
CA GLU A 247 -6.63 17.80 -11.16
C GLU A 247 -5.90 16.49 -11.48
N TYR A 248 -6.63 15.46 -11.89
CA TYR A 248 -5.99 14.25 -12.37
C TYR A 248 -6.61 13.73 -13.67
N ILE A 249 -5.80 13.03 -14.40
CA ILE A 249 -6.13 12.40 -15.66
C ILE A 249 -5.76 10.92 -15.56
N VAL A 250 -6.70 10.04 -15.82
CA VAL A 250 -6.42 8.63 -16.09
C VAL A 250 -6.24 8.50 -17.59
N PRO A 251 -5.03 8.17 -18.09
CA PRO A 251 -4.81 7.99 -19.51
C PRO A 251 -5.65 6.85 -20.08
N ASP A 252 -6.02 6.93 -21.36
CA ASP A 252 -6.78 5.88 -22.04
C ASP A 252 -6.03 4.54 -22.01
N ASP A 253 -4.70 4.55 -22.23
CA ASP A 253 -3.81 3.40 -22.07
C ASP A 253 -3.06 3.55 -20.74
N THR A 254 -3.38 2.70 -19.78
CA THR A 254 -2.74 2.67 -18.47
C THR A 254 -2.73 1.26 -17.88
N ILE A 255 -1.90 1.04 -16.84
CA ILE A 255 -1.78 -0.25 -16.19
C ILE A 255 -2.67 -0.33 -14.95
N GLN A 256 -3.30 -1.48 -14.74
CA GLN A 256 -3.89 -1.84 -13.46
C GLN A 256 -2.78 -2.08 -12.44
N ILE A 257 -2.95 -1.52 -11.25
CA ILE A 257 -2.07 -1.73 -10.11
C ILE A 257 -2.70 -2.75 -9.19
N ASP A 258 -2.08 -3.91 -9.07
CA ASP A 258 -2.46 -4.95 -8.13
C ASP A 258 -1.48 -4.93 -6.94
N THR A 259 -1.99 -4.62 -5.76
CA THR A 259 -1.22 -4.70 -4.53
C THR A 259 -1.21 -6.12 -3.98
N VAL A 260 -0.41 -6.38 -2.97
CA VAL A 260 -0.25 -7.72 -2.40
C VAL A 260 -0.31 -7.68 -0.88
N ALA A 261 -1.05 -8.60 -0.27
CA ALA A 261 -1.14 -8.67 1.19
C ALA A 261 -1.09 -10.11 1.70
N ALA A 262 -0.43 -10.33 2.85
CA ALA A 262 -0.29 -11.65 3.46
C ALA A 262 -0.14 -11.55 4.98
N VAL A 263 -0.47 -12.64 5.67
CA VAL A 263 -0.11 -12.84 7.07
C VAL A 263 1.32 -13.35 7.16
N SER A 264 2.09 -12.82 8.09
CA SER A 264 3.43 -13.29 8.39
C SER A 264 3.41 -14.69 9.02
N ALA A 265 4.26 -15.58 8.53
CA ALA A 265 4.48 -16.89 9.12
C ALA A 265 5.13 -16.81 10.54
N GLU A 266 5.70 -15.67 10.88
CA GLU A 266 6.34 -15.39 12.17
C GLU A 266 5.42 -14.68 13.16
N SER A 267 4.14 -14.41 12.78
CA SER A 267 3.16 -13.75 13.64
C SER A 267 3.00 -14.46 14.97
N GLN A 268 2.98 -13.69 16.04
CA GLN A 268 2.71 -14.20 17.38
C GLN A 268 1.21 -14.28 17.70
N ASN A 269 0.39 -13.61 16.88
CA ASN A 269 -1.07 -13.57 16.97
C ASN A 269 -1.70 -13.90 15.59
N PRO A 270 -1.41 -15.09 15.01
CA PRO A 270 -1.79 -15.41 13.63
C PRO A 270 -3.31 -15.43 13.39
N GLU A 271 -4.11 -15.77 14.42
CA GLU A 271 -5.57 -15.73 14.31
C GLU A 271 -6.08 -14.27 14.19
N ALA A 272 -5.57 -13.36 14.99
CA ALA A 272 -5.92 -11.95 14.92
C ALA A 272 -5.43 -11.31 13.61
N ALA A 273 -4.20 -11.65 13.18
CA ALA A 273 -3.65 -11.19 11.91
C ALA A 273 -4.47 -11.67 10.70
N GLN A 274 -4.88 -12.95 10.69
CA GLN A 274 -5.73 -13.48 9.63
C GLN A 274 -7.11 -12.83 9.64
N THR A 275 -7.73 -12.67 10.82
CA THR A 275 -9.03 -12.00 10.94
C THR A 275 -8.97 -10.56 10.43
N PHE A 276 -7.87 -9.84 10.72
CA PHE A 276 -7.68 -8.49 10.18
C PHE A 276 -7.48 -8.50 8.66
N LEU A 277 -6.68 -9.43 8.13
CA LEU A 277 -6.49 -9.56 6.69
C LEU A 277 -7.81 -9.92 5.98
N ASP A 278 -8.59 -10.87 6.52
CA ASP A 278 -9.89 -11.26 5.97
C ASP A 278 -10.88 -10.07 6.00
N TYR A 279 -10.85 -9.27 7.06
CA TYR A 279 -11.67 -8.05 7.17
C TYR A 279 -11.42 -7.09 6.01
N LEU A 280 -10.17 -6.93 5.54
CA LEU A 280 -9.85 -6.00 4.44
C LEU A 280 -10.59 -6.32 3.12
N TYR A 281 -11.10 -7.55 2.98
CA TYR A 281 -11.87 -8.00 1.82
C TYR A 281 -13.38 -8.02 2.07
N THR A 282 -13.87 -7.65 3.27
CA THR A 282 -15.30 -7.55 3.52
C THR A 282 -15.92 -6.38 2.76
N PRO A 283 -17.21 -6.45 2.39
CA PRO A 283 -17.88 -5.34 1.70
C PRO A 283 -17.77 -4.00 2.44
N GLU A 284 -17.79 -4.03 3.77
CA GLU A 284 -17.63 -2.84 4.63
C GLU A 284 -16.25 -2.20 4.43
N ALA A 285 -15.18 -3.00 4.52
CA ALA A 285 -13.81 -2.52 4.29
C ALA A 285 -13.60 -2.09 2.85
N GLN A 286 -14.18 -2.81 1.88
CA GLN A 286 -14.13 -2.48 0.46
C GLN A 286 -14.81 -1.13 0.16
N GLN A 287 -15.88 -0.80 0.87
CA GLN A 287 -16.50 0.52 0.78
C GLN A 287 -15.59 1.63 1.33
N ILE A 288 -14.87 1.37 2.43
CA ILE A 288 -13.86 2.31 2.97
C ILE A 288 -12.73 2.52 1.95
N TRP A 289 -12.24 1.45 1.31
CA TRP A 289 -11.28 1.56 0.22
C TRP A 289 -11.80 2.43 -0.93
N ALA A 290 -13.06 2.21 -1.37
CA ALA A 290 -13.68 2.99 -2.43
C ALA A 290 -13.82 4.48 -2.07
N GLU A 291 -14.25 4.79 -0.86
CA GLU A 291 -14.37 6.17 -0.36
C GLU A 291 -13.02 6.89 -0.40
N ALA A 292 -11.94 6.20 -0.02
CA ALA A 292 -10.57 6.71 -0.04
C ALA A 292 -9.92 6.76 -1.44
N GLY A 293 -10.65 6.42 -2.50
CA GLY A 293 -10.16 6.53 -3.88
C GLY A 293 -9.48 5.27 -4.42
N TYR A 294 -9.50 4.17 -3.70
CA TYR A 294 -9.01 2.89 -4.19
C TYR A 294 -10.09 2.12 -4.91
N ARG A 295 -9.73 1.37 -5.95
CA ARG A 295 -10.65 0.51 -6.69
C ARG A 295 -10.88 -0.77 -5.90
N PRO A 296 -12.11 -1.06 -5.44
CA PRO A 296 -12.44 -2.29 -4.71
C PRO A 296 -12.16 -3.55 -5.54
N VAL A 297 -11.78 -4.63 -4.85
CA VAL A 297 -11.72 -5.97 -5.46
C VAL A 297 -13.05 -6.71 -5.33
N ASP A 298 -13.95 -6.27 -4.46
CA ASP A 298 -15.33 -6.75 -4.41
C ASP A 298 -16.13 -6.20 -5.60
N GLU A 299 -16.67 -7.11 -6.42
CA GLU A 299 -17.36 -6.76 -7.68
C GLU A 299 -18.65 -5.94 -7.44
N GLU A 300 -19.36 -6.18 -6.33
CA GLU A 300 -20.60 -5.47 -6.03
C GLU A 300 -20.28 -4.04 -5.59
N VAL A 301 -19.30 -3.86 -4.68
CA VAL A 301 -18.84 -2.55 -4.24
C VAL A 301 -18.21 -1.76 -5.38
N LEU A 302 -17.38 -2.38 -6.22
CA LEU A 302 -16.82 -1.73 -7.41
C LEU A 302 -17.92 -1.24 -8.35
N LYS A 303 -18.95 -2.05 -8.59
CA LYS A 303 -20.10 -1.68 -9.42
C LYS A 303 -20.90 -0.52 -8.83
N GLU A 304 -21.07 -0.48 -7.51
CA GLU A 304 -21.77 0.63 -6.85
C GLU A 304 -20.99 1.96 -6.96
N ASN A 305 -19.68 1.87 -7.20
CA ASN A 305 -18.76 3.00 -7.37
C ASN A 305 -18.29 3.20 -8.83
N GLU A 306 -18.96 2.62 -9.84
CA GLU A 306 -18.54 2.64 -11.26
C GLU A 306 -18.39 4.06 -11.84
N ASP A 307 -19.18 5.02 -11.37
CA ASP A 307 -19.07 6.42 -11.78
C ASP A 307 -17.77 7.08 -11.30
N LYS A 308 -17.22 6.61 -10.16
CA LYS A 308 -15.94 7.10 -9.60
C LYS A 308 -14.74 6.43 -10.28
N PHE A 309 -14.88 5.18 -10.68
CA PHE A 309 -13.80 4.35 -11.21
C PHE A 309 -14.09 3.84 -12.63
N PRO A 310 -14.18 4.72 -13.64
CA PRO A 310 -14.36 4.28 -15.01
C PRO A 310 -13.20 3.37 -15.44
N VAL A 311 -13.50 2.34 -16.23
CA VAL A 311 -12.47 1.46 -16.78
C VAL A 311 -11.81 2.14 -17.97
N PRO A 312 -10.49 2.37 -17.95
CA PRO A 312 -9.77 2.94 -19.08
C PRO A 312 -9.91 2.06 -20.33
N PRO A 313 -10.10 2.63 -21.53
CA PRO A 313 -10.31 1.83 -22.75
C PRO A 313 -9.16 0.90 -23.11
N GLY A 314 -7.93 1.31 -22.85
CA GLY A 314 -6.69 0.57 -23.08
C GLY A 314 -6.05 0.06 -21.77
N LEU A 315 -6.87 -0.27 -20.74
CA LEU A 315 -6.38 -0.85 -19.50
C LEU A 315 -5.69 -2.16 -19.76
N PHE A 316 -4.46 -2.31 -19.28
CA PHE A 316 -3.68 -3.54 -19.34
C PHE A 316 -3.13 -3.90 -17.96
N THR A 317 -2.58 -5.10 -17.85
CA THR A 317 -2.04 -5.65 -16.61
C THR A 317 -0.54 -5.92 -16.74
N ILE A 318 0.11 -6.22 -15.65
CA ILE A 318 1.53 -6.63 -15.67
C ILE A 318 1.73 -7.94 -16.40
N GLU A 319 0.72 -8.81 -16.45
CA GLU A 319 0.74 -10.09 -17.18
C GLU A 319 0.84 -9.87 -18.70
N ASP A 320 0.25 -8.81 -19.22
CA ASP A 320 0.37 -8.44 -20.64
C ASP A 320 1.80 -8.04 -21.00
N LEU A 321 2.63 -7.72 -20.01
CA LEU A 321 4.05 -7.38 -20.14
C LEU A 321 4.99 -8.56 -19.74
N GLY A 322 4.43 -9.74 -19.50
CA GLY A 322 5.19 -10.95 -19.16
C GLY A 322 5.27 -11.29 -17.68
N GLY A 323 4.54 -10.57 -16.84
CA GLY A 323 4.45 -10.77 -15.38
C GLY A 323 5.64 -10.23 -14.61
N TRP A 324 5.48 -10.11 -13.30
CA TRP A 324 6.51 -9.51 -12.44
C TRP A 324 7.83 -10.26 -12.41
N GLU A 325 7.85 -11.58 -12.57
CA GLU A 325 9.11 -12.36 -12.62
C GLU A 325 10.01 -11.90 -13.78
N THR A 326 9.43 -11.74 -14.97
CA THR A 326 10.13 -11.24 -16.15
C THR A 326 10.52 -9.77 -15.96
N VAL A 327 9.55 -8.94 -15.59
CA VAL A 327 9.74 -7.50 -15.47
C VAL A 327 10.79 -7.15 -14.40
N ALA A 328 10.78 -7.80 -13.23
CA ALA A 328 11.77 -7.55 -12.20
C ALA A 328 13.20 -7.86 -12.67
N THR A 329 13.37 -8.92 -13.46
CA THR A 329 14.68 -9.33 -13.96
C THR A 329 15.17 -8.47 -15.12
N GLU A 330 14.32 -8.22 -16.11
CA GLU A 330 14.73 -7.55 -17.35
C GLU A 330 14.81 -6.02 -17.21
N PHE A 331 13.99 -5.45 -16.31
CA PHE A 331 13.87 -3.99 -16.18
C PHE A 331 14.53 -3.48 -14.89
N PHE A 332 14.31 -4.14 -13.75
CA PHE A 332 14.63 -3.61 -12.42
C PHE A 332 15.76 -4.37 -11.69
N ASP A 333 16.43 -5.34 -12.32
CA ASP A 333 17.67 -5.87 -11.77
C ASP A 333 18.71 -4.74 -11.66
N SER A 334 19.28 -4.55 -10.46
CA SER A 334 20.12 -3.37 -10.17
C SER A 334 21.45 -3.34 -10.94
N GLU A 335 21.90 -4.49 -11.50
CA GLU A 335 23.15 -4.60 -12.22
C GLU A 335 22.94 -4.64 -13.76
N ASN A 336 21.87 -5.29 -14.21
CA ASN A 336 21.66 -5.63 -15.62
C ASN A 336 20.33 -5.14 -16.19
N GLY A 337 19.43 -4.63 -15.36
CA GLY A 337 18.10 -4.18 -15.78
C GLY A 337 18.16 -2.95 -16.69
N SER A 338 17.27 -2.90 -17.66
CA SER A 338 17.21 -1.78 -18.62
C SER A 338 16.90 -0.44 -17.93
N ILE A 339 16.03 -0.43 -16.91
CA ILE A 339 15.71 0.77 -16.12
C ILE A 339 16.90 1.15 -15.22
N ALA A 340 17.60 0.18 -14.64
CA ALA A 340 18.82 0.46 -13.89
C ALA A 340 19.88 1.18 -14.74
N ALA A 341 20.04 0.76 -15.99
CA ALA A 341 20.93 1.44 -16.93
C ALA A 341 20.50 2.88 -17.22
N ILE A 342 19.20 3.09 -17.49
CA ILE A 342 18.63 4.44 -17.73
C ILE A 342 18.83 5.34 -16.52
N GLU A 343 18.47 4.90 -15.32
CA GLU A 343 18.60 5.68 -14.08
C GLU A 343 20.06 6.00 -13.76
N SER A 344 20.97 5.03 -13.98
CA SER A 344 22.41 5.25 -13.82
C SER A 344 22.96 6.32 -14.79
N ASP A 345 22.51 6.31 -16.04
CA ASP A 345 22.89 7.32 -17.05
C ASP A 345 22.36 8.71 -16.69
N LEU A 346 21.20 8.78 -16.01
CA LEU A 346 20.62 10.02 -15.48
C LEU A 346 21.23 10.44 -14.13
N GLY A 347 22.10 9.61 -13.53
CA GLY A 347 22.75 9.89 -12.26
C GLY A 347 21.88 9.64 -11.02
N GLN A 348 20.82 8.89 -11.17
CA GLN A 348 19.91 8.49 -10.09
C GLN A 348 20.40 7.20 -9.37
N PRO A 349 20.04 7.00 -8.09
CA PRO A 349 20.41 5.79 -7.37
C PRO A 349 19.64 4.56 -7.89
N THR A 350 20.32 3.42 -7.97
CA THR A 350 19.79 2.15 -8.49
C THR A 350 19.79 0.99 -7.47
N GLY A 351 19.97 1.29 -6.17
CA GLY A 351 19.98 0.28 -5.11
C GLY A 351 20.51 0.79 -3.81
#